data_220a550fc92218bcb3d2ae7390b103d4
#
_entry.id   220a550fc92218bcb3d2ae7390b103d4
#
_cell.length_a   1.000
_cell.length_b   1.000
_cell.length_c   1.000
_cell.angle_alpha   90.00
_cell.angle_beta   90.00
_cell.angle_gamma   90.00
#
_symmetry.space_group_name_H-M   'P 1'
#
loop_
_entity.id
_entity.type
_entity.pdbx_description
1 polymer ?
#
loop_
_entity_poly.entity_id
_entity_poly.type
_entity_poly.pdbx_seq_one_letter_code
_entity_poly.pdbx_strand_id
1 'polypeptide(L)'
;LVPKNLFGNTVYLDPIKKANHYASLLRNEEKCDLVICLSHLGFKYKNDKVSDMVLATQSRDIDLIIGGHTHTFLKNPVRMQNLDKEEVLVNQVGWAGINLGKVDFHFSQNRGSKKVFGRSIFVQNSSKEA
;
A
#
# COMPACT_ATOMS: atom_id res chain seq x y z
N LEU A 1 -9.53 -12.60 -14.38
CA LEU A 1 -8.69 -13.81 -14.46
C LEU A 1 -8.17 -13.93 -15.89
N VAL A 2 -6.87 -14.02 -16.06
CA VAL A 2 -6.23 -14.18 -17.37
C VAL A 2 -6.35 -15.65 -17.79
N PRO A 3 -6.79 -15.97 -19.02
CA PRO A 3 -6.82 -17.34 -19.52
C PRO A 3 -5.42 -17.98 -19.54
N LYS A 4 -5.35 -19.30 -19.30
CA LYS A 4 -4.09 -20.04 -19.17
C LYS A 4 -3.15 -19.89 -20.38
N ASN A 5 -3.69 -19.80 -21.59
CA ASN A 5 -2.93 -19.59 -22.81
C ASN A 5 -2.23 -18.21 -22.90
N LEU A 6 -2.61 -17.24 -22.05
CA LEU A 6 -2.00 -15.91 -22.03
C LEU A 6 -0.90 -15.75 -20.96
N PHE A 7 -0.80 -16.65 -19.98
CA PHE A 7 0.29 -16.60 -18.99
C PHE A 7 1.27 -17.78 -19.07
N GLY A 8 1.00 -18.79 -19.94
CA GLY A 8 1.92 -19.89 -20.25
C GLY A 8 2.43 -20.62 -19.00
N ASN A 9 3.75 -20.59 -18.82
CA ASN A 9 4.45 -21.23 -17.70
C ASN A 9 4.65 -20.31 -16.48
N THR A 10 3.99 -19.15 -16.43
CA THR A 10 4.05 -18.24 -15.27
C THR A 10 3.49 -18.92 -14.03
N VAL A 11 4.24 -18.90 -12.93
CA VAL A 11 3.84 -19.49 -11.65
C VAL A 11 3.36 -18.37 -10.73
N TYR A 12 2.15 -18.54 -10.18
CA TYR A 12 1.64 -17.65 -9.13
C TYR A 12 2.36 -17.93 -7.82
N LEU A 13 2.91 -16.89 -7.22
CA LEU A 13 3.54 -16.95 -5.90
C LEU A 13 2.64 -16.24 -4.88
N ASP A 14 2.68 -16.72 -3.64
CA ASP A 14 1.94 -16.11 -2.53
C ASP A 14 2.43 -14.67 -2.31
N PRO A 15 1.57 -13.64 -2.53
CA PRO A 15 1.98 -12.25 -2.47
C PRO A 15 2.34 -11.81 -1.03
N ILE A 16 1.70 -12.38 0.01
CA ILE A 16 1.99 -12.04 1.39
C ILE A 16 3.37 -12.54 1.78
N LYS A 17 3.69 -13.80 1.44
CA LYS A 17 5.02 -14.37 1.70
C LYS A 17 6.11 -13.60 0.97
N LYS A 18 5.87 -13.22 -0.28
CA LYS A 18 6.84 -12.45 -1.07
C LYS A 18 7.01 -11.03 -0.56
N ALA A 19 5.91 -10.34 -0.22
CA ALA A 19 5.98 -9.00 0.37
C ALA A 19 6.77 -9.00 1.68
N ASN A 20 6.48 -9.94 2.59
CA ASN A 20 7.21 -10.07 3.85
C ASN A 20 8.70 -10.39 3.65
N HIS A 21 9.03 -11.28 2.71
CA HIS A 21 10.42 -11.62 2.40
C HIS A 21 11.21 -10.37 1.96
N TYR A 22 10.70 -9.62 0.99
CA TYR A 22 11.39 -8.43 0.50
C TYR A 22 11.36 -7.27 1.50
N ALA A 23 10.27 -7.12 2.26
CA ALA A 23 10.21 -6.10 3.32
C ALA A 23 11.26 -6.34 4.39
N SER A 24 11.43 -7.60 4.82
CA SER A 24 12.46 -7.99 5.79
C SER A 24 13.87 -7.74 5.25
N LEU A 25 14.14 -8.07 3.99
CA LEU A 25 15.42 -7.78 3.34
C LEU A 25 15.71 -6.27 3.35
N LEU A 26 14.75 -5.46 2.88
CA LEU A 26 14.90 -4.00 2.84
C LEU A 26 15.10 -3.40 4.24
N ARG A 27 14.38 -3.88 5.24
CA ARG A 27 14.47 -3.39 6.61
C ARG A 27 15.77 -3.81 7.29
N ASN A 28 16.12 -5.10 7.19
CA ASN A 28 17.14 -5.70 8.05
C ASN A 28 18.52 -5.77 7.37
N GLU A 29 18.60 -5.92 6.04
CA GLU A 29 19.85 -5.97 5.30
C GLU A 29 20.20 -4.61 4.70
N GLU A 30 19.27 -4.00 3.97
CA GLU A 30 19.47 -2.71 3.31
C GLU A 30 19.28 -1.51 4.26
N LYS A 31 18.80 -1.72 5.51
CA LYS A 31 18.61 -0.70 6.55
C LYS A 31 17.69 0.45 6.14
N CYS A 32 16.69 0.16 5.32
CA CYS A 32 15.72 1.17 4.91
C CYS A 32 14.90 1.69 6.11
N ASP A 33 14.80 3.01 6.26
CA ASP A 33 13.97 3.65 7.31
C ASP A 33 12.47 3.62 6.95
N LEU A 34 12.14 3.46 5.68
CA LEU A 34 10.77 3.39 5.17
C LEU A 34 10.64 2.31 4.10
N VAL A 35 9.70 1.40 4.28
CA VAL A 35 9.38 0.33 3.32
C VAL A 35 7.97 0.54 2.79
N ILE A 36 7.86 0.77 1.48
CA ILE A 36 6.59 1.01 0.78
C ILE A 36 6.32 -0.17 -0.15
N CYS A 37 5.14 -0.77 0.00
CA CYS A 37 4.65 -1.81 -0.89
C CYS A 37 3.71 -1.21 -1.95
N LEU A 38 4.07 -1.34 -3.23
CA LEU A 38 3.17 -1.06 -4.34
C LEU A 38 2.35 -2.31 -4.64
N SER A 39 1.04 -2.24 -4.43
CA SER A 39 0.13 -3.37 -4.51
C SER A 39 -0.91 -3.19 -5.62
N HIS A 40 -1.30 -4.30 -6.25
CA HIS A 40 -2.45 -4.38 -7.15
C HIS A 40 -3.43 -5.49 -6.73
N LEU A 41 -3.49 -5.80 -5.43
CA LEU A 41 -4.34 -6.86 -4.88
C LEU A 41 -5.81 -6.44 -4.75
N GLY A 42 -6.07 -5.15 -4.66
CA GLY A 42 -7.37 -4.56 -4.34
C GLY A 42 -7.51 -4.25 -2.85
N PHE A 43 -8.28 -3.23 -2.53
CA PHE A 43 -8.38 -2.71 -1.17
C PHE A 43 -8.95 -3.75 -0.18
N LYS A 44 -10.16 -4.26 -0.47
CA LYS A 44 -10.87 -5.22 0.40
C LYS A 44 -11.89 -6.02 -0.40
N TYR A 45 -12.13 -7.27 0.00
CA TYR A 45 -13.19 -8.13 -0.54
C TYR A 45 -14.13 -8.61 0.57
N LYS A 46 -15.31 -9.11 0.18
CA LYS A 46 -16.30 -9.69 1.12
C LYS A 46 -15.90 -11.08 1.62
N ASN A 47 -15.00 -11.75 0.94
CA ASN A 47 -14.45 -13.07 1.26
C ASN A 47 -12.99 -12.96 1.69
N ASP A 48 -12.36 -14.11 2.01
CA ASP A 48 -10.97 -14.21 2.47
C ASP A 48 -9.92 -14.06 1.34
N LYS A 49 -10.33 -13.51 0.18
CA LYS A 49 -9.40 -13.22 -0.90
C LYS A 49 -8.33 -12.25 -0.42
N VAL A 50 -7.07 -12.54 -0.79
CA VAL A 50 -5.95 -11.66 -0.51
C VAL A 50 -6.22 -10.25 -1.05
N SER A 51 -6.00 -9.26 -0.19
CA SER A 51 -6.25 -7.84 -0.45
C SER A 51 -5.23 -6.98 0.29
N ASP A 52 -5.20 -5.67 0.03
CA ASP A 52 -4.31 -4.74 0.73
C ASP A 52 -4.55 -4.75 2.24
N MET A 53 -5.81 -4.88 2.68
CA MET A 53 -6.17 -4.99 4.09
C MET A 53 -5.67 -6.29 4.72
N VAL A 54 -5.75 -7.41 4.00
CA VAL A 54 -5.22 -8.71 4.47
C VAL A 54 -3.70 -8.67 4.50
N LEU A 55 -3.06 -8.10 3.46
CA LEU A 55 -1.61 -7.92 3.43
C LEU A 55 -1.15 -7.08 4.62
N ALA A 56 -1.81 -5.95 4.91
CA ALA A 56 -1.44 -5.09 6.03
C ALA A 56 -1.44 -5.84 7.37
N THR A 57 -2.49 -6.61 7.66
CA THR A 57 -2.60 -7.36 8.93
C THR A 57 -1.64 -8.55 9.02
N GLN A 58 -1.20 -9.10 7.90
CA GLN A 58 -0.30 -10.25 7.83
C GLN A 58 1.14 -9.86 7.43
N SER A 59 1.43 -8.56 7.36
CA SER A 59 2.76 -8.07 7.04
C SER A 59 3.65 -7.93 8.27
N ARG A 60 4.94 -7.78 7.98
CA ARG A 60 6.01 -7.31 8.85
C ARG A 60 6.86 -6.32 8.08
N ASP A 61 7.48 -5.38 8.77
CA ASP A 61 8.45 -4.45 8.18
C ASP A 61 7.92 -3.53 7.06
N ILE A 62 6.60 -3.52 6.78
CA ILE A 62 5.96 -2.63 5.80
C ILE A 62 5.33 -1.45 6.53
N ASP A 63 5.59 -0.24 6.05
CA ASP A 63 5.05 1.00 6.64
C ASP A 63 3.84 1.54 5.88
N LEU A 64 3.83 1.37 4.55
CA LEU A 64 2.79 1.88 3.68
C LEU A 64 2.50 0.90 2.54
N ILE A 65 1.23 0.65 2.30
CA ILE A 65 0.74 -0.06 1.11
C ILE A 65 0.01 0.95 0.24
N ILE A 66 0.50 1.14 -0.98
CA ILE A 66 -0.18 1.91 -2.03
C ILE A 66 -0.88 0.91 -2.93
N GLY A 67 -2.20 0.84 -2.81
CA GLY A 67 -3.03 -0.15 -3.48
C GLY A 67 -3.62 0.33 -4.81
N GLY A 68 -4.19 -0.63 -5.54
CA GLY A 68 -4.88 -0.42 -6.82
C GLY A 68 -6.01 -1.43 -7.02
N HIS A 69 -6.33 -1.77 -8.25
CA HIS A 69 -7.28 -2.78 -8.72
C HIS A 69 -8.77 -2.47 -8.46
N THR A 70 -9.18 -2.28 -7.22
CA THR A 70 -10.59 -2.04 -6.86
C THR A 70 -11.04 -0.60 -7.05
N HIS A 71 -10.15 0.28 -7.46
CA HIS A 71 -10.42 1.72 -7.69
C HIS A 71 -11.10 2.41 -6.50
N THR A 72 -10.72 2.02 -5.30
CA THR A 72 -11.35 2.53 -4.08
C THR A 72 -10.91 3.96 -3.80
N PHE A 73 -11.87 4.86 -3.60
CA PHE A 73 -11.62 6.23 -3.21
C PHE A 73 -11.55 6.35 -1.69
N LEU A 74 -10.34 6.41 -1.14
CA LEU A 74 -10.14 6.68 0.28
C LEU A 74 -9.89 8.17 0.50
N LYS A 75 -10.66 8.77 1.41
CA LYS A 75 -10.47 10.18 1.80
C LYS A 75 -9.14 10.36 2.56
N ASN A 76 -8.82 9.41 3.40
CA ASN A 76 -7.57 9.34 4.15
C ASN A 76 -7.05 7.90 4.10
N PRO A 77 -5.74 7.67 4.25
CA PRO A 77 -5.19 6.34 4.43
C PRO A 77 -5.83 5.62 5.63
N VAL A 78 -6.06 4.34 5.48
CA VAL A 78 -6.56 3.48 6.58
C VAL A 78 -5.37 3.01 7.40
N ARG A 79 -5.47 3.13 8.73
CA ARG A 79 -4.47 2.67 9.68
C ARG A 79 -4.79 1.25 10.13
N MET A 80 -3.82 0.37 9.99
CA MET A 80 -3.89 -1.04 10.37
C MET A 80 -2.75 -1.37 11.33
N GLN A 81 -2.85 -2.51 12.01
CA GLN A 81 -1.74 -3.09 12.76
C GLN A 81 -1.28 -4.37 12.06
N ASN A 82 0.02 -4.50 11.89
CA ASN A 82 0.67 -5.69 11.36
C ASN A 82 0.82 -6.80 12.44
N LEU A 83 1.53 -7.88 12.11
CA LEU A 83 1.77 -9.00 13.04
C LEU A 83 2.58 -8.58 14.28
N ASP A 84 3.40 -7.55 14.18
CA ASP A 84 4.23 -7.03 15.28
C ASP A 84 3.55 -5.90 16.06
N LYS A 85 2.26 -5.63 15.78
CA LYS A 85 1.46 -4.53 16.36
C LYS A 85 1.95 -3.15 15.96
N GLU A 86 2.77 -3.06 14.94
CA GLU A 86 3.19 -1.80 14.36
C GLU A 86 2.17 -1.26 13.36
N GLU A 87 2.13 0.07 13.22
CA GLU A 87 1.20 0.73 12.31
C GLU A 87 1.62 0.54 10.86
N VAL A 88 0.68 0.10 10.02
CA VAL A 88 0.77 0.06 8.56
C VAL A 88 -0.34 0.91 7.98
N LEU A 89 0.00 1.80 7.06
CA LEU A 89 -0.99 2.56 6.31
C LEU A 89 -1.37 1.84 5.02
N VAL A 90 -2.66 1.85 4.70
CA VAL A 90 -3.18 1.41 3.39
C VAL A 90 -3.83 2.59 2.70
N ASN A 91 -3.34 2.96 1.53
CA ASN A 91 -3.90 4.05 0.74
C ASN A 91 -4.27 3.61 -0.67
N GLN A 92 -5.40 4.09 -1.15
CA GLN A 92 -5.86 3.93 -2.52
C GLN A 92 -6.68 5.17 -2.90
N VAL A 93 -6.44 5.75 -4.05
CA VAL A 93 -6.99 7.05 -4.44
C VAL A 93 -7.94 6.99 -5.64
N GLY A 94 -8.54 5.83 -5.86
CA GLY A 94 -9.46 5.61 -6.95
C GLY A 94 -8.74 5.32 -8.27
N TRP A 95 -9.12 6.02 -9.33
CA TRP A 95 -8.65 5.82 -10.69
C TRP A 95 -8.66 7.11 -11.51
N ALA A 96 -8.14 7.06 -12.73
CA ALA A 96 -8.19 8.12 -13.73
C ALA A 96 -7.58 9.48 -13.30
N GLY A 97 -6.74 9.52 -12.26
CA GLY A 97 -6.14 10.79 -11.80
C GLY A 97 -7.12 11.75 -11.12
N ILE A 98 -8.31 11.28 -10.71
CA ILE A 98 -9.33 12.12 -10.05
C ILE A 98 -8.82 12.62 -8.69
N ASN A 99 -8.08 11.79 -7.96
CA ASN A 99 -7.47 12.15 -6.68
C ASN A 99 -5.96 11.97 -6.71
N LEU A 100 -5.27 12.85 -5.99
CA LEU A 100 -3.87 12.72 -5.61
C LEU A 100 -3.78 12.28 -4.15
N GLY A 101 -3.13 11.17 -3.87
CA GLY A 101 -2.79 10.74 -2.51
C GLY A 101 -1.50 11.41 -2.05
N LYS A 102 -1.57 12.15 -0.94
CA LYS A 102 -0.40 12.74 -0.29
C LYS A 102 -0.19 12.07 1.05
N VAL A 103 1.02 11.54 1.30
CA VAL A 103 1.41 10.93 2.57
C VAL A 103 2.74 11.53 2.99
N ASP A 104 2.77 12.13 4.18
CA ASP A 104 3.95 12.76 4.77
C ASP A 104 4.46 11.91 5.93
N PHE A 105 5.70 11.48 5.88
CA PHE A 105 6.40 10.79 6.97
C PHE A 105 7.38 11.76 7.64
N HIS A 106 7.25 11.92 8.94
CA HIS A 106 8.15 12.71 9.76
C HIS A 106 8.96 11.79 10.67
N PHE A 107 10.25 11.70 10.43
CA PHE A 107 11.17 10.91 11.23
C PHE A 107 11.73 11.76 12.38
N SER A 108 11.73 11.21 13.60
CA SER A 108 12.45 11.84 14.71
C SER A 108 13.94 11.53 14.62
N GLN A 109 14.78 12.37 15.25
CA GLN A 109 16.23 12.13 15.33
C GLN A 109 16.57 10.80 16.05
N ASN A 110 15.71 10.36 16.96
CA ASN A 110 15.81 9.03 17.55
C ASN A 110 15.15 8.01 16.63
N ARG A 111 15.95 7.18 15.96
CA ARG A 111 15.48 6.08 15.12
C ARG A 111 14.43 5.26 15.86
N GLY A 112 13.19 5.23 15.38
CA GLY A 112 12.12 4.41 15.95
C GLY A 112 10.77 5.10 16.14
N SER A 113 10.68 6.43 16.10
CA SER A 113 9.39 7.12 16.11
C SER A 113 9.21 7.90 14.82
N LYS A 114 8.18 7.53 14.07
CA LYS A 114 7.73 8.24 12.88
C LYS A 114 6.30 8.70 13.08
N LYS A 115 6.00 9.93 12.71
CA LYS A 115 4.64 10.42 12.60
C LYS A 115 4.24 10.44 11.13
N VAL A 116 3.05 10.00 10.84
CA VAL A 116 2.56 9.94 9.48
C VAL A 116 1.20 10.63 9.34
N PHE A 117 1.07 11.43 8.30
CA PHE A 117 -0.16 12.12 7.92
C PHE A 117 -0.44 11.81 6.46
N GLY A 118 -1.70 11.57 6.13
CA GLY A 118 -2.08 11.31 4.75
C GLY A 118 -3.47 11.82 4.46
N ARG A 119 -3.68 12.21 3.21
CA ARG A 119 -4.99 12.65 2.69
C ARG A 119 -5.07 12.45 1.19
N SER A 120 -6.29 12.33 0.69
CA SER A 120 -6.58 12.46 -0.74
C SER A 120 -6.94 13.88 -1.08
N ILE A 121 -6.41 14.37 -2.19
CA ILE A 121 -6.63 15.71 -2.74
C ILE A 121 -7.35 15.54 -4.07
N PHE A 122 -8.52 16.12 -4.21
CA PHE A 122 -9.25 16.12 -5.47
C PHE A 122 -8.51 17.00 -6.49
N VAL A 123 -8.24 16.44 -7.66
CA VAL A 123 -7.55 17.15 -8.74
C VAL A 123 -8.59 17.95 -9.52
N GLN A 124 -8.60 19.27 -9.35
CA GLN A 124 -9.46 20.18 -10.12
C GLN A 124 -8.67 20.79 -11.27
N ASN A 125 -9.28 20.83 -12.45
CA ASN A 125 -8.79 21.69 -13.51
C ASN A 125 -9.04 23.14 -13.10
N SER A 126 -8.00 23.89 -12.80
CA SER A 126 -8.07 25.34 -12.71
C SER A 126 -8.00 25.93 -14.14
N SER A 127 -9.00 25.65 -14.98
CA SER A 127 -9.22 26.52 -16.13
C SER A 127 -9.66 27.86 -15.56
N LYS A 128 -8.72 28.79 -15.38
CA LYS A 128 -9.06 30.19 -15.33
C LYS A 128 -9.64 30.48 -16.70
N GLU A 129 -10.96 30.73 -16.74
CA GLU A 129 -11.56 31.43 -17.85
C GLU A 129 -10.82 32.77 -17.97
N ALA A 130 -10.23 32.97 -19.14
CA ALA A 130 -9.66 34.25 -19.54
C ALA A 130 -10.75 35.21 -19.93
#